data_ccb436700c19c314ce83e9ea1384bf82
#
_entry.id   ccb436700c19c314ce83e9ea1384bf82
#
_cell.length_a   1.000
_cell.length_b   1.000
_cell.length_c   1.000
_cell.angle_alpha   90.00
_cell.angle_beta   90.00
_cell.angle_gamma   90.00
#
_symmetry.space_group_name_H-M   'P 1'
#
loop_
_entity.id
_entity.type
_entity.pdbx_description
1 polymer ?
#
loop_
_entity_poly.entity_id
_entity_poly.type
_entity_poly.pdbx_seq_one_letter_code
_entity_poly.pdbx_strand_id
1 'polypeptide(L)'
;MKEETQRKSNSQSICYVCGNPAGSYRRRVNNNYSIIKCDKCGLEYTDPIPTETTLKAFYAQYKDIRADRKIVRLNTQEHLEMLGKKYGWTPESTVLDFGSGSGVFVELAGEKCYGVDSQPSDNSRIKKSLDELPNQMFDFITLWGALEHLPEPKQVIGKLASLLHEGGVIALTTVDAEGVIPYYYKPPEHLSYWTRAAFDVLSEGCGLEVVEYEPYWMFQLGEIYTQRLLSRIPEEYHESFLGGDIPSVVFVPTNEIRIIMRKNTKSLQVP
;
A
#
# COMPACT_ATOMS: atom_id res chain seq x y z
N MET A 1 25.89 17.30 30.93
CA MET A 1 26.43 16.55 29.80
C MET A 1 26.39 15.09 30.21
N LYS A 2 25.39 14.33 29.74
CA LYS A 2 25.33 12.87 29.89
C LYS A 2 25.54 12.31 28.49
N GLU A 3 26.62 11.56 28.31
CA GLU A 3 26.93 10.85 27.10
C GLU A 3 25.84 9.88 26.77
N GLU A 4 25.14 10.11 25.65
CA GLU A 4 24.29 9.12 25.01
C GLU A 4 25.19 8.03 24.44
N THR A 5 25.31 6.95 25.19
CA THR A 5 25.97 5.73 24.76
C THR A 5 25.18 5.17 23.58
N GLN A 6 25.71 5.39 22.37
CA GLN A 6 25.24 4.72 21.15
C GLN A 6 25.36 3.21 21.35
N ARG A 7 24.26 2.55 21.71
CA ARG A 7 24.16 1.11 21.54
C ARG A 7 24.06 0.82 20.04
N LYS A 8 25.19 0.49 19.44
CA LYS A 8 25.22 -0.18 18.15
C LYS A 8 24.46 -1.50 18.30
N SER A 9 23.23 -1.58 17.81
CA SER A 9 22.58 -2.85 17.59
C SER A 9 23.27 -3.52 16.42
N ASN A 10 23.99 -4.59 16.69
CA ASN A 10 24.77 -5.37 15.72
C ASN A 10 23.88 -6.41 14.97
N SER A 11 22.63 -6.09 14.67
CA SER A 11 21.85 -6.82 13.69
C SER A 11 21.88 -6.02 12.39
N GLN A 12 22.66 -6.48 11.42
CA GLN A 12 22.58 -5.97 10.06
C GLN A 12 21.22 -6.39 9.50
N SER A 13 20.24 -5.51 9.60
CA SER A 13 18.95 -5.72 8.97
C SER A 13 19.13 -5.56 7.46
N ILE A 14 19.02 -6.69 6.74
CA ILE A 14 19.11 -6.73 5.28
C ILE A 14 17.83 -6.14 4.69
N CYS A 15 17.95 -5.22 3.73
CA CYS A 15 16.81 -4.68 3.01
C CYS A 15 16.07 -5.80 2.26
N TYR A 16 14.82 -6.04 2.61
CA TYR A 16 14.02 -7.14 2.06
C TYR A 16 13.51 -6.89 0.63
N VAL A 17 13.81 -5.74 0.03
CA VAL A 17 13.54 -5.44 -1.39
C VAL A 17 14.79 -5.66 -2.24
N CYS A 18 15.93 -4.98 -1.91
CA CYS A 18 17.14 -5.02 -2.76
C CYS A 18 18.25 -5.93 -2.21
N GLY A 19 18.08 -6.54 -1.05
CA GLY A 19 19.09 -7.41 -0.43
C GLY A 19 20.33 -6.67 0.12
N ASN A 20 20.35 -5.33 0.12
CA ASN A 20 21.49 -4.56 0.62
C ASN A 20 21.61 -4.72 2.14
N PRO A 21 22.81 -5.06 2.67
CA PRO A 21 23.04 -5.19 4.11
C PRO A 21 23.28 -3.84 4.81
N ALA A 22 23.41 -2.75 4.06
CA ALA A 22 23.67 -1.42 4.60
C ALA A 22 22.39 -0.60 4.67
N GLY A 23 22.15 0.01 5.81
CA GLY A 23 21.04 0.91 6.02
C GLY A 23 21.37 1.92 7.13
N SER A 24 20.87 3.14 6.96
CA SER A 24 21.03 4.23 7.90
C SER A 24 19.86 4.25 8.89
N TYR A 25 20.16 4.35 10.17
CA TYR A 25 19.15 4.59 11.19
C TYR A 25 18.46 5.94 10.95
N ARG A 26 17.13 5.92 10.88
CA ARG A 26 16.33 7.14 10.68
C ARG A 26 15.80 7.69 11.99
N ARG A 27 15.05 6.88 12.71
CA ARG A 27 14.50 7.27 14.01
C ARG A 27 13.98 6.07 14.80
N ARG A 28 13.96 6.22 16.12
CA ARG A 28 13.21 5.34 17.01
C ARG A 28 11.75 5.81 17.03
N VAL A 29 10.81 4.90 16.81
CA VAL A 29 9.37 5.21 16.84
C VAL A 29 8.82 4.97 18.25
N ASN A 30 9.19 3.83 18.85
CA ASN A 30 8.81 3.47 20.21
C ASN A 30 9.87 2.53 20.82
N ASN A 31 9.57 1.91 21.96
CA ASN A 31 10.52 1.04 22.64
C ASN A 31 10.86 -0.23 21.86
N ASN A 32 10.01 -0.66 20.91
CA ASN A 32 10.13 -1.92 20.20
C ASN A 32 10.66 -1.75 18.77
N TYR A 33 10.45 -0.58 18.13
CA TYR A 33 10.68 -0.39 16.70
C TYR A 33 11.46 0.86 16.38
N SER A 34 12.34 0.71 15.41
CA SER A 34 13.07 1.79 14.75
C SER A 34 12.76 1.78 13.26
N ILE A 35 13.07 2.87 12.57
CA ILE A 35 13.02 2.94 11.12
C ILE A 35 14.42 2.98 10.58
N ILE A 36 14.69 2.11 9.63
CA ILE A 36 15.94 2.03 8.87
C ILE A 36 15.67 2.48 7.45
N LYS A 37 16.58 3.27 6.89
CA LYS A 37 16.56 3.62 5.45
C LYS A 37 17.63 2.81 4.74
N CYS A 38 17.28 2.09 3.70
CA CYS A 38 18.22 1.39 2.86
C CYS A 38 19.09 2.39 2.07
N ASP A 39 20.41 2.27 2.17
CA ASP A 39 21.34 3.19 1.50
C ASP A 39 21.40 2.97 -0.02
N LYS A 40 20.91 1.81 -0.52
CA LYS A 40 20.91 1.47 -1.94
C LYS A 40 19.62 1.89 -2.66
N CYS A 41 18.45 1.48 -2.16
CA CYS A 41 17.18 1.72 -2.84
C CYS A 41 16.31 2.77 -2.14
N GLY A 42 16.73 3.30 -1.00
CA GLY A 42 16.01 4.33 -0.28
C GLY A 42 14.75 3.88 0.47
N LEU A 43 14.36 2.59 0.36
CA LEU A 43 13.24 2.06 1.13
C LEU A 43 13.43 2.34 2.61
N GLU A 44 12.43 2.89 3.26
CA GLU A 44 12.39 2.99 4.71
C GLU A 44 11.55 1.85 5.27
N TYR A 45 12.03 1.17 6.31
CA TYR A 45 11.36 -0.01 6.84
C TYR A 45 11.50 -0.13 8.35
N THR A 46 10.52 -0.80 8.93
CA THR A 46 10.45 -1.09 10.37
C THR A 46 11.46 -2.17 10.77
N ASP A 47 12.24 -1.90 11.80
CA ASP A 47 13.25 -2.82 12.36
C ASP A 47 13.12 -2.93 13.89
N PRO A 48 13.05 -4.13 14.48
CA PRO A 48 12.89 -5.41 13.78
C PRO A 48 11.51 -5.53 13.10
N ILE A 49 11.42 -6.37 12.06
CA ILE A 49 10.13 -6.71 11.47
C ILE A 49 9.27 -7.40 12.54
N PRO A 50 8.02 -6.95 12.77
CA PRO A 50 7.12 -7.60 13.72
C PRO A 50 6.93 -9.09 13.40
N THR A 51 6.91 -9.93 14.42
CA THR A 51 6.64 -11.35 14.24
C THR A 51 5.21 -11.59 13.79
N GLU A 52 4.94 -12.74 13.16
CA GLU A 52 3.59 -13.13 12.76
C GLU A 52 2.61 -13.12 13.94
N THR A 53 3.06 -13.55 15.12
CA THR A 53 2.26 -13.51 16.36
C THR A 53 1.89 -12.08 16.75
N THR A 54 2.85 -11.14 16.64
CA THR A 54 2.61 -9.71 16.92
C THR A 54 1.60 -9.13 15.93
N LEU A 55 1.75 -9.42 14.64
CA LEU A 55 0.83 -8.94 13.61
C LEU A 55 -0.57 -9.53 13.80
N LYS A 56 -0.70 -10.83 14.05
CA LYS A 56 -2.00 -11.46 14.35
C LYS A 56 -2.69 -10.82 15.56
N ALA A 57 -1.94 -10.58 16.65
CA ALA A 57 -2.49 -9.91 17.83
C ALA A 57 -2.93 -8.47 17.57
N PHE A 58 -2.18 -7.75 16.74
CA PHE A 58 -2.53 -6.39 16.31
C PHE A 58 -3.82 -6.40 15.47
N TYR A 59 -3.89 -7.22 14.43
CA TYR A 59 -5.06 -7.26 13.54
C TYR A 59 -6.31 -7.86 14.19
N ALA A 60 -6.18 -8.70 15.20
CA ALA A 60 -7.33 -9.19 15.98
C ALA A 60 -8.08 -8.07 16.72
N GLN A 61 -7.40 -6.96 17.01
CA GLN A 61 -7.96 -5.78 17.68
C GLN A 61 -8.17 -4.61 16.72
N TYR A 62 -7.75 -4.76 15.48
CA TYR A 62 -7.80 -3.71 14.48
C TYR A 62 -9.25 -3.41 14.09
N LYS A 63 -9.66 -2.17 14.32
CA LYS A 63 -10.92 -1.65 13.80
C LYS A 63 -10.56 -0.63 12.74
N ASP A 64 -10.91 -0.92 11.50
CA ASP A 64 -10.77 0.07 10.44
C ASP A 64 -11.78 1.20 10.68
N ILE A 65 -11.30 2.24 11.37
CA ILE A 65 -12.09 3.43 11.70
C ILE A 65 -12.42 4.25 10.42
N ARG A 66 -11.73 3.97 9.31
CA ARG A 66 -11.85 4.72 8.06
C ARG A 66 -12.85 4.14 7.08
N ALA A 67 -13.44 2.99 7.40
CA ALA A 67 -14.33 2.26 6.50
C ALA A 67 -15.76 2.82 6.47
N ASP A 68 -15.93 4.15 6.30
CA ASP A 68 -17.21 4.64 5.79
C ASP A 68 -17.41 4.02 4.41
N ARG A 69 -18.39 3.09 4.32
CA ARG A 69 -18.67 2.33 3.09
C ARG A 69 -18.91 3.25 1.89
N LYS A 70 -19.46 4.45 2.10
CA LYS A 70 -19.66 5.46 1.03
C LYS A 70 -18.32 5.95 0.49
N ILE A 71 -17.38 6.27 1.38
CA ILE A 71 -16.05 6.74 0.99
C ILE A 71 -15.26 5.63 0.28
N VAL A 72 -15.31 4.39 0.81
CA VAL A 72 -14.67 3.25 0.15
C VAL A 72 -15.23 3.04 -1.26
N ARG A 73 -16.56 3.14 -1.45
CA ARG A 73 -17.18 3.02 -2.78
C ARG A 73 -16.74 4.13 -3.74
N LEU A 74 -16.66 5.37 -3.29
CA LEU A 74 -16.19 6.50 -4.12
C LEU A 74 -14.75 6.28 -4.58
N ASN A 75 -13.86 5.88 -3.67
CA ASN A 75 -12.47 5.59 -4.01
C ASN A 75 -12.35 4.38 -4.95
N THR A 76 -13.13 3.34 -4.71
CA THR A 76 -13.18 2.17 -5.61
C THR A 76 -13.65 2.56 -7.02
N GLN A 77 -14.67 3.41 -7.13
CA GLN A 77 -15.16 3.90 -8.43
C GLN A 77 -14.08 4.72 -9.16
N GLU A 78 -13.35 5.58 -8.44
CA GLU A 78 -12.21 6.32 -9.01
C GLU A 78 -11.14 5.37 -9.55
N HIS A 79 -10.77 4.34 -8.78
CA HIS A 79 -9.80 3.33 -9.22
C HIS A 79 -10.24 2.59 -10.47
N LEU A 80 -11.49 2.11 -10.51
CA LEU A 80 -12.03 1.40 -11.66
C LEU A 80 -12.14 2.31 -12.90
N GLU A 81 -12.55 3.57 -12.72
CA GLU A 81 -12.59 4.56 -13.79
C GLU A 81 -11.20 4.84 -14.36
N MET A 82 -10.20 5.00 -13.49
CA MET A 82 -8.80 5.17 -13.90
C MET A 82 -8.29 3.94 -14.67
N LEU A 83 -8.52 2.73 -14.13
CA LEU A 83 -8.13 1.49 -14.78
C LEU A 83 -8.81 1.32 -16.14
N GLY A 84 -10.10 1.66 -16.23
CA GLY A 84 -10.84 1.63 -17.49
C GLY A 84 -10.30 2.61 -18.53
N LYS A 85 -10.10 3.87 -18.14
CA LYS A 85 -9.64 4.94 -19.05
C LYS A 85 -8.21 4.74 -19.54
N LYS A 86 -7.29 4.32 -18.65
CA LYS A 86 -5.86 4.26 -18.95
C LYS A 86 -5.39 2.87 -19.38
N TYR A 87 -6.02 1.80 -18.88
CA TYR A 87 -5.52 0.43 -19.02
C TYR A 87 -6.51 -0.55 -19.62
N GLY A 88 -7.72 -0.09 -20.00
CA GLY A 88 -8.71 -0.89 -20.71
C GLY A 88 -9.45 -1.89 -19.81
N TRP A 89 -9.50 -1.67 -18.49
CA TRP A 89 -10.35 -2.46 -17.60
C TRP A 89 -11.83 -2.33 -18.01
N THR A 90 -12.52 -3.46 -17.99
CA THR A 90 -13.98 -3.56 -18.17
C THR A 90 -14.55 -4.53 -17.14
N PRO A 91 -15.86 -4.55 -16.89
CA PRO A 91 -16.50 -5.54 -16.01
C PRO A 91 -16.24 -7.01 -16.40
N GLU A 92 -15.78 -7.26 -17.64
CA GLU A 92 -15.44 -8.59 -18.15
C GLU A 92 -13.98 -8.99 -17.86
N SER A 93 -13.15 -8.06 -17.42
CA SER A 93 -11.76 -8.32 -17.07
C SER A 93 -11.65 -9.25 -15.87
N THR A 94 -10.67 -10.14 -15.88
CA THR A 94 -10.32 -10.96 -14.71
C THR A 94 -9.47 -10.17 -13.74
N VAL A 95 -9.93 -10.04 -12.50
CA VAL A 95 -9.29 -9.16 -11.49
C VAL A 95 -9.03 -9.91 -10.19
N LEU A 96 -7.91 -9.64 -9.57
CA LEU A 96 -7.59 -10.06 -8.20
C LEU A 96 -7.32 -8.83 -7.34
N ASP A 97 -8.08 -8.66 -6.27
CA ASP A 97 -7.87 -7.62 -5.25
C ASP A 97 -7.19 -8.23 -4.01
N PHE A 98 -5.90 -7.95 -3.84
CA PHE A 98 -5.10 -8.48 -2.74
C PHE A 98 -5.09 -7.51 -1.56
N GLY A 99 -5.54 -7.97 -0.39
CA GLY A 99 -5.87 -7.12 0.75
C GLY A 99 -7.25 -6.50 0.59
N SER A 100 -8.23 -7.31 0.14
CA SER A 100 -9.56 -6.84 -0.29
C SER A 100 -10.44 -6.26 0.83
N GLY A 101 -10.05 -6.40 2.09
CA GLY A 101 -10.72 -5.84 3.26
C GLY A 101 -12.22 -6.10 3.26
N SER A 102 -13.03 -5.02 3.23
CA SER A 102 -14.48 -5.10 3.23
C SER A 102 -15.11 -5.69 1.95
N GLY A 103 -14.32 -5.96 0.91
CA GLY A 103 -14.76 -6.55 -0.36
C GLY A 103 -15.51 -5.61 -1.30
N VAL A 104 -15.54 -4.30 -1.02
CA VAL A 104 -16.23 -3.32 -1.89
C VAL A 104 -15.63 -3.29 -3.29
N PHE A 105 -14.31 -3.42 -3.43
CA PHE A 105 -13.68 -3.48 -4.73
C PHE A 105 -14.12 -4.73 -5.50
N VAL A 106 -14.12 -5.90 -4.85
CA VAL A 106 -14.59 -7.17 -5.43
C VAL A 106 -16.05 -7.10 -5.87
N GLU A 107 -16.90 -6.37 -5.10
CA GLU A 107 -18.30 -6.15 -5.44
C GLU A 107 -18.46 -5.31 -6.72
N LEU A 108 -17.69 -4.22 -6.85
CA LEU A 108 -17.85 -3.22 -7.92
C LEU A 108 -17.08 -3.59 -9.21
N ALA A 109 -15.99 -4.33 -9.10
CA ALA A 109 -15.16 -4.69 -10.25
C ALA A 109 -15.73 -5.80 -11.16
N GLY A 110 -16.91 -6.36 -10.80
CA GLY A 110 -17.60 -7.35 -11.63
C GLY A 110 -17.48 -8.79 -11.13
N GLU A 111 -18.17 -9.70 -11.82
CA GLU A 111 -18.29 -11.11 -11.41
C GLU A 111 -16.98 -11.90 -11.51
N LYS A 112 -16.05 -11.46 -12.36
CA LYS A 112 -14.74 -12.10 -12.54
C LYS A 112 -13.65 -11.52 -11.62
N CYS A 113 -14.06 -10.72 -10.61
CA CYS A 113 -13.16 -10.22 -9.58
C CYS A 113 -13.15 -11.15 -8.37
N TYR A 114 -11.96 -11.55 -7.95
CA TYR A 114 -11.70 -12.29 -6.72
C TYR A 114 -10.94 -11.40 -5.73
N GLY A 115 -11.13 -11.67 -4.44
CA GLY A 115 -10.38 -11.01 -3.37
C GLY A 115 -9.53 -12.02 -2.59
N VAL A 116 -8.45 -11.52 -1.99
CA VAL A 116 -7.71 -12.25 -0.95
C VAL A 116 -7.56 -11.34 0.25
N ASP A 117 -8.01 -11.81 1.41
CA ASP A 117 -7.82 -11.12 2.69
C ASP A 117 -7.74 -12.13 3.83
N SER A 118 -6.87 -11.87 4.81
CA SER A 118 -6.72 -12.74 5.99
C SER A 118 -7.91 -12.67 6.95
N GLN A 119 -8.70 -11.59 6.88
CA GLN A 119 -9.90 -11.43 7.69
C GLN A 119 -11.07 -12.24 7.10
N PRO A 120 -11.98 -12.74 7.96
CA PRO A 120 -13.16 -13.45 7.49
C PRO A 120 -14.06 -12.57 6.60
N SER A 121 -14.60 -13.15 5.54
CA SER A 121 -15.57 -12.50 4.66
C SER A 121 -16.73 -13.46 4.33
N ASP A 122 -17.95 -12.93 4.28
CA ASP A 122 -19.14 -13.67 3.80
C ASP A 122 -19.21 -13.73 2.28
N ASN A 123 -18.40 -12.96 1.57
CA ASN A 123 -18.32 -12.98 0.11
C ASN A 123 -17.52 -14.20 -0.35
N SER A 124 -18.19 -15.15 -1.03
CA SER A 124 -17.59 -16.40 -1.52
C SER A 124 -16.43 -16.21 -2.50
N ARG A 125 -16.33 -15.04 -3.14
CA ARG A 125 -15.21 -14.69 -4.05
C ARG A 125 -13.97 -14.16 -3.30
N ILE A 126 -14.08 -13.89 -2.00
CA ILE A 126 -12.93 -13.50 -1.15
C ILE A 126 -12.40 -14.75 -0.46
N LYS A 127 -11.12 -15.01 -0.67
CA LYS A 127 -10.38 -16.16 -0.14
C LYS A 127 -9.42 -15.73 0.95
N LYS A 128 -9.00 -16.64 1.81
CA LYS A 128 -8.03 -16.35 2.87
C LYS A 128 -6.59 -16.33 2.38
N SER A 129 -6.32 -17.03 1.29
CA SER A 129 -4.98 -17.11 0.70
C SER A 129 -5.03 -17.24 -0.82
N LEU A 130 -3.89 -16.97 -1.48
CA LEU A 130 -3.76 -17.13 -2.92
C LEU A 130 -3.94 -18.59 -3.37
N ASP A 131 -3.68 -19.55 -2.49
CA ASP A 131 -3.77 -20.99 -2.81
C ASP A 131 -5.23 -21.48 -2.90
N GLU A 132 -6.18 -20.71 -2.39
CA GLU A 132 -7.63 -21.01 -2.47
C GLU A 132 -8.29 -20.40 -3.72
N LEU A 133 -7.54 -19.62 -4.50
CA LEU A 133 -8.05 -19.04 -5.74
C LEU A 133 -8.27 -20.11 -6.81
N PRO A 134 -9.21 -19.89 -7.74
CA PRO A 134 -9.30 -20.74 -8.93
C PRO A 134 -7.99 -20.69 -9.73
N ASN A 135 -7.66 -21.78 -10.39
CA ASN A 135 -6.46 -21.86 -11.24
C ASN A 135 -6.68 -21.06 -12.54
N GLN A 136 -6.45 -19.76 -12.46
CA GLN A 136 -6.59 -18.83 -13.59
C GLN A 136 -5.54 -17.73 -13.52
N MET A 137 -5.36 -17.04 -14.64
CA MET A 137 -4.56 -15.83 -14.75
C MET A 137 -5.47 -14.60 -14.66
N PHE A 138 -4.87 -13.45 -14.34
CA PHE A 138 -5.58 -12.18 -14.18
C PHE A 138 -5.07 -11.13 -15.16
N ASP A 139 -6.00 -10.29 -15.64
CA ASP A 139 -5.68 -9.10 -16.44
C ASP A 139 -5.17 -7.98 -15.52
N PHE A 140 -5.78 -7.87 -14.34
CA PHE A 140 -5.46 -6.86 -13.32
C PHE A 140 -5.30 -7.50 -11.95
N ILE A 141 -4.30 -7.03 -11.21
CA ILE A 141 -4.16 -7.31 -9.78
C ILE A 141 -4.07 -5.98 -9.05
N THR A 142 -4.83 -5.82 -7.97
CA THR A 142 -4.89 -4.58 -7.22
C THR A 142 -4.47 -4.77 -5.76
N LEU A 143 -3.83 -3.74 -5.15
CA LEU A 143 -3.44 -3.69 -3.73
C LEU A 143 -3.66 -2.26 -3.21
N TRP A 144 -4.82 -1.96 -2.69
CA TRP A 144 -5.15 -0.62 -2.23
C TRP A 144 -4.81 -0.44 -0.75
N GLY A 145 -3.67 0.21 -0.44
CA GLY A 145 -3.17 0.37 0.93
C GLY A 145 -2.86 -0.97 1.61
N ALA A 146 -2.27 -1.92 0.88
CA ALA A 146 -1.94 -3.24 1.40
C ALA A 146 -0.43 -3.52 1.43
N LEU A 147 0.34 -2.94 0.51
CA LEU A 147 1.77 -3.26 0.35
C LEU A 147 2.61 -2.92 1.59
N GLU A 148 2.32 -1.80 2.24
CA GLU A 148 3.02 -1.34 3.45
C GLU A 148 2.82 -2.25 4.67
N HIS A 149 1.84 -3.11 4.63
CA HIS A 149 1.54 -4.07 5.69
C HIS A 149 2.22 -5.42 5.52
N LEU A 150 2.88 -5.65 4.37
CA LEU A 150 3.47 -6.95 4.02
C LEU A 150 4.88 -7.11 4.62
N PRO A 151 5.14 -8.18 5.39
CA PRO A 151 6.48 -8.48 5.90
C PRO A 151 7.48 -8.82 4.78
N GLU A 152 7.00 -9.42 3.70
CA GLU A 152 7.81 -9.92 2.58
C GLU A 152 7.26 -9.43 1.23
N PRO A 153 7.23 -8.09 0.99
CA PRO A 153 6.56 -7.52 -0.17
C PRO A 153 7.11 -8.03 -1.51
N LYS A 154 8.43 -8.28 -1.60
CA LYS A 154 9.05 -8.80 -2.82
C LYS A 154 8.55 -10.20 -3.18
N GLN A 155 8.40 -11.09 -2.21
CA GLN A 155 7.87 -12.44 -2.45
C GLN A 155 6.40 -12.38 -2.88
N VAL A 156 5.61 -11.55 -2.20
CA VAL A 156 4.18 -11.38 -2.53
C VAL A 156 4.01 -10.81 -3.92
N ILE A 157 4.70 -9.70 -4.26
CA ILE A 157 4.62 -9.10 -5.61
C ILE A 157 5.11 -10.08 -6.68
N GLY A 158 6.18 -10.85 -6.42
CA GLY A 158 6.65 -11.89 -7.35
C GLY A 158 5.61 -13.00 -7.59
N LYS A 159 4.92 -13.45 -6.52
CA LYS A 159 3.82 -14.42 -6.65
C LYS A 159 2.64 -13.82 -7.42
N LEU A 160 2.24 -12.58 -7.13
CA LEU A 160 1.19 -11.88 -7.85
C LEU A 160 1.55 -11.69 -9.34
N ALA A 161 2.78 -11.28 -9.64
CA ALA A 161 3.25 -11.14 -11.02
C ALA A 161 3.18 -12.46 -11.81
N SER A 162 3.40 -13.61 -11.14
CA SER A 162 3.25 -14.92 -11.78
C SER A 162 1.82 -15.26 -12.15
N LEU A 163 0.83 -14.66 -11.48
CA LEU A 163 -0.60 -14.83 -11.75
C LEU A 163 -1.15 -13.88 -12.83
N LEU A 164 -0.35 -12.90 -13.29
CA LEU A 164 -0.77 -11.98 -14.36
C LEU A 164 -0.61 -12.60 -15.74
N HIS A 165 -1.54 -12.31 -16.64
CA HIS A 165 -1.34 -12.45 -18.06
C HIS A 165 -0.13 -11.63 -18.54
N GLU A 166 0.48 -11.98 -19.68
CA GLU A 166 1.48 -11.15 -20.35
C GLU A 166 0.86 -9.78 -20.68
N GLY A 167 1.55 -8.69 -20.33
CA GLY A 167 1.02 -7.33 -20.44
C GLY A 167 -0.03 -6.94 -19.40
N GLY A 168 -0.40 -7.85 -18.49
CA GLY A 168 -1.31 -7.57 -17.39
C GLY A 168 -0.72 -6.55 -16.41
N VAL A 169 -1.56 -5.99 -15.56
CA VAL A 169 -1.25 -4.81 -14.75
C VAL A 169 -1.41 -5.09 -13.26
N ILE A 170 -0.43 -4.68 -12.45
CA ILE A 170 -0.58 -4.48 -11.00
C ILE A 170 -0.80 -3.00 -10.74
N ALA A 171 -1.91 -2.64 -10.08
CA ALA A 171 -2.21 -1.30 -9.62
C ALA A 171 -2.27 -1.27 -8.08
N LEU A 172 -1.56 -0.34 -7.46
CA LEU A 172 -1.54 -0.27 -6.01
C LEU A 172 -1.42 1.16 -5.48
N THR A 173 -1.80 1.35 -4.22
CA THR A 173 -1.45 2.52 -3.43
C THR A 173 -0.63 2.11 -2.21
N THR A 174 0.28 2.96 -1.78
CA THR A 174 1.07 2.76 -0.57
C THR A 174 1.70 4.07 -0.09
N VAL A 175 2.33 4.06 1.09
CA VAL A 175 2.93 5.25 1.70
C VAL A 175 4.14 5.72 0.90
N ASP A 176 4.14 7.01 0.54
CA ASP A 176 5.23 7.69 -0.16
C ASP A 176 6.26 8.25 0.83
N ALA A 177 7.49 7.74 0.77
CA ALA A 177 8.60 8.24 1.58
C ALA A 177 9.28 9.50 1.00
N GLU A 178 8.96 9.87 -0.24
CA GLU A 178 9.51 11.02 -0.96
C GLU A 178 8.48 12.13 -1.18
N GLY A 179 7.21 11.87 -0.80
CA GLY A 179 6.11 12.79 -0.98
C GLY A 179 6.22 14.06 -0.13
N VAL A 180 5.63 15.13 -0.66
CA VAL A 180 5.62 16.45 0.04
C VAL A 180 4.65 16.48 1.23
N ILE A 181 3.67 15.55 1.27
CA ILE A 181 2.73 15.45 2.38
C ILE A 181 3.35 14.54 3.45
N PRO A 182 3.57 15.05 4.68
CA PRO A 182 4.17 14.25 5.74
C PRO A 182 3.37 12.98 6.06
N TYR A 183 4.08 11.88 6.25
CA TYR A 183 3.52 10.62 6.71
C TYR A 183 3.99 10.29 8.14
N TYR A 184 3.30 9.34 8.75
CA TYR A 184 3.62 8.87 10.08
C TYR A 184 4.13 7.44 10.03
N TYR A 185 5.20 7.17 10.78
CA TYR A 185 5.64 5.80 11.04
C TYR A 185 4.66 5.15 12.02
N LYS A 186 4.11 4.00 11.64
CA LYS A 186 3.05 3.32 12.38
C LYS A 186 3.35 1.83 12.64
N PRO A 187 4.55 1.45 13.12
CA PRO A 187 4.74 0.05 13.48
C PRO A 187 3.89 -0.33 14.71
N PRO A 188 3.35 -1.53 14.78
CA PRO A 188 3.55 -2.66 13.86
C PRO A 188 2.65 -2.67 12.61
N GLU A 189 1.79 -1.67 12.41
CA GLU A 189 0.84 -1.61 11.30
C GLU A 189 1.55 -1.46 9.95
N HIS A 190 2.38 -0.41 9.79
CA HIS A 190 3.13 -0.16 8.58
C HIS A 190 4.57 -0.64 8.73
N LEU A 191 4.99 -1.51 7.83
CA LEU A 191 6.30 -2.14 7.82
C LEU A 191 7.25 -1.49 6.83
N SER A 192 6.71 -0.79 5.81
CA SER A 192 7.52 -0.18 4.75
C SER A 192 6.94 1.15 4.28
N TYR A 193 7.85 2.02 3.80
CA TYR A 193 7.60 3.36 3.28
C TYR A 193 8.45 3.48 2.02
N TRP A 194 7.82 3.78 0.90
CA TRP A 194 8.36 3.48 -0.41
C TRP A 194 8.94 4.71 -1.12
N THR A 195 9.99 4.48 -1.90
CA THR A 195 10.58 5.46 -2.81
C THR A 195 10.45 4.98 -4.24
N ARG A 196 10.58 5.84 -5.22
CA ARG A 196 10.62 5.47 -6.63
C ARG A 196 11.70 4.42 -6.89
N ALA A 197 12.91 4.63 -6.40
CA ALA A 197 14.03 3.71 -6.59
C ALA A 197 13.78 2.32 -5.96
N ALA A 198 13.04 2.25 -4.84
CA ALA A 198 12.64 0.96 -4.25
C ALA A 198 11.65 0.20 -5.16
N PHE A 199 10.71 0.91 -5.82
CA PHE A 199 9.81 0.31 -6.78
C PHE A 199 10.51 -0.15 -8.06
N ASP A 200 11.47 0.62 -8.57
CA ASP A 200 12.25 0.22 -9.76
C ASP A 200 12.99 -1.12 -9.49
N VAL A 201 13.62 -1.26 -8.31
CA VAL A 201 14.28 -2.51 -7.90
C VAL A 201 13.29 -3.65 -7.66
N LEU A 202 12.12 -3.37 -7.04
CA LEU A 202 11.08 -4.37 -6.79
C LEU A 202 10.53 -4.91 -8.10
N SER A 203 10.15 -4.01 -9.02
CA SER A 203 9.51 -4.35 -10.29
C SER A 203 10.46 -5.14 -11.19
N GLU A 204 11.69 -4.69 -11.37
CA GLU A 204 12.72 -5.40 -12.15
C GLU A 204 12.92 -6.83 -11.61
N GLY A 205 13.04 -6.98 -10.28
CA GLY A 205 13.21 -8.28 -9.63
C GLY A 205 12.01 -9.23 -9.73
N CYS A 206 10.84 -8.72 -10.15
CA CYS A 206 9.59 -9.48 -10.29
C CYS A 206 9.14 -9.60 -11.77
N GLY A 207 9.94 -9.17 -12.75
CA GLY A 207 9.58 -9.21 -14.18
C GLY A 207 8.48 -8.21 -14.54
N LEU A 208 8.44 -7.10 -13.84
CA LEU A 208 7.49 -5.99 -14.00
C LEU A 208 8.23 -4.72 -14.42
N GLU A 209 7.52 -3.76 -14.98
CA GLU A 209 7.97 -2.40 -15.28
C GLU A 209 7.05 -1.40 -14.60
N VAL A 210 7.59 -0.38 -13.93
CA VAL A 210 6.81 0.73 -13.38
C VAL A 210 6.43 1.67 -14.51
N VAL A 211 5.14 1.70 -14.85
CA VAL A 211 4.61 2.56 -15.95
C VAL A 211 3.99 3.88 -15.43
N GLU A 212 3.52 3.91 -14.18
CA GLU A 212 3.09 5.14 -13.51
C GLU A 212 3.57 5.18 -12.06
N TYR A 213 3.89 6.39 -11.58
CA TYR A 213 4.24 6.71 -10.20
C TYR A 213 3.73 8.12 -9.93
N GLU A 214 2.54 8.23 -9.30
CA GLU A 214 1.81 9.49 -9.17
C GLU A 214 1.37 9.70 -7.72
N PRO A 215 1.35 10.96 -7.22
CA PRO A 215 0.69 11.28 -5.96
C PRO A 215 -0.75 10.78 -5.95
N TYR A 216 -1.16 10.14 -4.86
CA TYR A 216 -2.50 9.59 -4.75
C TYR A 216 -3.46 10.61 -4.14
N TRP A 217 -4.61 10.79 -4.81
CA TRP A 217 -5.73 11.58 -4.36
C TRP A 217 -6.89 10.66 -4.03
N MET A 218 -7.60 10.95 -2.93
CA MET A 218 -8.73 10.13 -2.51
C MET A 218 -9.88 10.97 -1.97
N PHE A 219 -11.07 10.40 -2.01
CA PHE A 219 -12.23 10.90 -1.29
C PHE A 219 -12.08 10.63 0.20
N GLN A 220 -12.39 11.63 1.02
CA GLN A 220 -12.45 11.54 2.47
C GLN A 220 -13.68 12.27 3.01
N LEU A 221 -14.12 11.90 4.22
CA LEU A 221 -15.10 12.73 4.94
C LEU A 221 -14.47 14.08 5.26
N GLY A 222 -15.17 15.15 4.91
CA GLY A 222 -14.67 16.52 5.11
C GLY A 222 -14.36 16.82 6.57
N GLU A 223 -15.19 16.35 7.50
CA GLU A 223 -14.95 16.48 8.94
C GLU A 223 -13.63 15.82 9.38
N ILE A 224 -13.38 14.58 8.96
CA ILE A 224 -12.14 13.86 9.31
C ILE A 224 -10.91 14.57 8.71
N TYR A 225 -11.02 15.04 7.46
CA TYR A 225 -9.93 15.77 6.81
C TYR A 225 -9.64 17.08 7.54
N THR A 226 -10.68 17.85 7.88
CA THR A 226 -10.56 19.09 8.63
C THR A 226 -9.94 18.87 10.01
N GLN A 227 -10.37 17.87 10.77
CA GLN A 227 -9.76 17.53 12.05
C GLN A 227 -8.27 17.21 11.94
N ARG A 228 -7.86 16.49 10.87
CA ARG A 228 -6.44 16.20 10.60
C ARG A 228 -5.63 17.45 10.27
N LEU A 229 -6.21 18.41 9.54
CA LEU A 229 -5.57 19.70 9.30
C LEU A 229 -5.42 20.48 10.59
N LEU A 230 -6.50 20.62 11.35
CA LEU A 230 -6.51 21.39 12.61
C LEU A 230 -5.52 20.81 13.63
N SER A 231 -5.35 19.49 13.71
CA SER A 231 -4.36 18.86 14.61
C SER A 231 -2.89 19.26 14.32
N ARG A 232 -2.62 19.92 13.19
CA ARG A 232 -1.28 20.38 12.78
C ARG A 232 -1.14 21.90 12.83
N ILE A 233 -2.19 22.61 13.22
CA ILE A 233 -2.26 24.08 13.27
C ILE A 233 -2.45 24.47 14.72
N PRO A 234 -1.74 25.50 15.26
CA PRO A 234 -1.99 26.01 16.59
C PRO A 234 -3.46 26.38 16.79
N GLU A 235 -4.00 26.09 17.97
CA GLU A 235 -5.44 26.21 18.28
C GLU A 235 -5.96 27.65 18.06
N GLU A 236 -5.13 28.64 18.27
CA GLU A 236 -5.42 30.07 18.05
C GLU A 236 -5.81 30.43 16.61
N TYR A 237 -5.47 29.56 15.62
CA TYR A 237 -5.81 29.75 14.21
C TYR A 237 -7.00 28.90 13.75
N HIS A 238 -7.55 28.01 14.60
CA HIS A 238 -8.61 27.08 14.18
C HIS A 238 -9.86 27.81 13.66
N GLU A 239 -10.31 28.88 14.31
CA GLU A 239 -11.48 29.64 13.87
C GLU A 239 -11.30 30.24 12.48
N SER A 240 -10.07 30.67 12.14
CA SER A 240 -9.75 31.24 10.81
C SER A 240 -9.88 30.20 9.70
N PHE A 241 -9.69 28.91 10.01
CA PHE A 241 -9.83 27.80 9.06
C PHE A 241 -11.25 27.25 8.97
N LEU A 242 -12.08 27.47 10.00
CA LEU A 242 -13.44 26.95 10.09
C LEU A 242 -14.50 27.92 9.55
N GLY A 243 -14.10 29.00 8.89
CA GLY A 243 -14.95 30.11 8.46
C GLY A 243 -16.02 29.79 7.40
N GLY A 244 -16.39 28.52 7.19
CA GLY A 244 -17.43 28.11 6.25
C GLY A 244 -17.93 26.69 6.52
N ASP A 245 -18.96 26.28 5.74
CA ASP A 245 -19.48 24.92 5.79
C ASP A 245 -18.44 23.91 5.31
N ILE A 246 -18.17 22.89 6.14
CA ILE A 246 -17.28 21.79 5.76
C ILE A 246 -18.05 20.88 4.80
N PRO A 247 -17.56 20.67 3.56
CA PRO A 247 -18.20 19.71 2.65
C PRO A 247 -18.25 18.33 3.26
N SER A 248 -19.34 17.62 3.08
CA SER A 248 -19.48 16.23 3.62
C SER A 248 -18.43 15.26 3.09
N VAL A 249 -17.97 15.49 1.86
CA VAL A 249 -16.91 14.72 1.18
C VAL A 249 -15.98 15.67 0.46
N VAL A 250 -14.67 15.42 0.57
CA VAL A 250 -13.60 16.14 -0.12
C VAL A 250 -12.76 15.18 -0.93
N PHE A 251 -12.19 15.65 -2.06
CA PHE A 251 -11.21 14.92 -2.85
C PHE A 251 -9.86 15.61 -2.68
N VAL A 252 -8.94 14.94 -2.03
CA VAL A 252 -7.71 15.56 -1.51
C VAL A 252 -6.47 14.70 -1.76
N PRO A 253 -5.28 15.35 -1.89
CA PRO A 253 -4.03 14.60 -1.93
C PRO A 253 -3.75 13.93 -0.60
N THR A 254 -3.06 12.80 -0.65
CA THR A 254 -2.65 12.03 0.52
C THR A 254 -1.14 11.97 0.64
N ASN A 255 -0.65 11.30 1.68
CA ASN A 255 0.75 10.91 1.83
C ASN A 255 1.05 9.55 1.19
N GLU A 256 0.22 9.13 0.27
CA GLU A 256 0.37 7.89 -0.49
C GLU A 256 0.66 8.21 -1.95
N ILE A 257 1.22 7.22 -2.63
CA ILE A 257 1.43 7.20 -4.07
C ILE A 257 0.58 6.11 -4.70
N ARG A 258 0.18 6.34 -5.94
CA ARG A 258 -0.38 5.32 -6.80
C ARG A 258 0.69 4.86 -7.78
N ILE A 259 0.88 3.56 -7.84
CA ILE A 259 1.85 2.92 -8.72
C ILE A 259 1.12 1.95 -9.63
N ILE A 260 1.51 1.98 -10.90
CA ILE A 260 1.08 1.00 -11.87
C ILE A 260 2.33 0.29 -12.39
N MET A 261 2.31 -1.04 -12.30
CA MET A 261 3.34 -1.90 -12.87
C MET A 261 2.73 -2.80 -13.93
N ARG A 262 3.43 -2.99 -15.04
CA ARG A 262 3.01 -3.87 -16.13
C ARG A 262 3.92 -5.07 -16.21
N LYS A 263 3.36 -6.26 -16.43
CA LYS A 263 4.13 -7.46 -16.67
C LYS A 263 4.83 -7.36 -18.04
N ASN A 264 6.13 -7.57 -18.03
CA ASN A 264 6.93 -7.56 -19.24
C ASN A 264 6.40 -8.64 -20.20
N THR A 265 6.11 -8.25 -21.43
CA THR A 265 5.89 -9.23 -22.49
C THR A 265 7.23 -9.90 -22.78
N LYS A 266 7.30 -11.22 -22.68
CA LYS A 266 8.50 -11.94 -23.16
C LYS A 266 8.69 -11.54 -24.60
N SER A 267 9.76 -10.80 -24.90
CA SER A 267 10.20 -10.65 -26.28
C SER A 267 10.42 -12.07 -26.80
N LEU A 268 9.59 -12.50 -27.73
CA LEU A 268 9.88 -13.68 -28.52
C LEU A 268 11.21 -13.36 -29.20
N GLN A 269 12.32 -13.78 -28.60
CA GLN A 269 13.56 -13.94 -29.33
C GLN A 269 13.27 -15.07 -30.33
N VAL A 270 12.88 -14.66 -31.53
CA VAL A 270 12.87 -15.55 -32.68
C VAL A 270 14.35 -15.92 -32.90
N PRO A 271 14.70 -17.21 -32.87
CA PRO A 271 16.07 -17.66 -33.10
C PRO A 271 16.56 -17.34 -34.52
#